data_d35f86c7ee033225e6d94fd0051cfe7d
#
_entry.id   d35f86c7ee033225e6d94fd0051cfe7d
#
_cell.length_a   1.000
_cell.length_b   1.000
_cell.length_c   1.000
_cell.angle_alpha   90.00
_cell.angle_beta   90.00
_cell.angle_gamma   90.00
#
_symmetry.space_group_name_H-M   'P 1'
#
loop_
_entity.id
_entity.type
_entity.pdbx_description
1 polymer ?
#
loop_
_entity_poly.entity_id
_entity_poly.type
_entity_poly.pdbx_seq_one_letter_code
_entity_poly.pdbx_strand_id
1 'polypeptide(L)'
;MLQLEHVAWELPSGDGIIKDVSLTAENGKLVVVTGPNGGGKTSLAKLIAGIEQPSAGSIRLDGEDITSLGITERAQKGIAYAFQQPVRFKGLAVRDLLELAAGKPLEEAALCDLLSRVGLCAEEYVDRELSAALSGGEMKRIEIASVLARRARVIIFDEPEAGIDLWSFSRLVSTFEELRRQSQGTLLVISHQERILSIADDIVVIAEGRVRA
;
A
#
# COMPACT_ATOMS: atom_id res chain seq x y z
N MET A 1 4.74 13.94 -4.88
CA MET A 1 5.02 13.30 -6.18
C MET A 1 6.10 12.25 -5.99
N LEU A 2 5.88 11.03 -6.44
CA LEU A 2 6.84 9.93 -6.43
C LEU A 2 7.41 9.75 -7.85
N GLN A 3 8.72 9.68 -7.97
CA GLN A 3 9.42 9.52 -9.25
C GLN A 3 10.43 8.38 -9.17
N LEU A 4 10.42 7.52 -10.17
CA LEU A 4 11.39 6.46 -10.39
C LEU A 4 12.07 6.73 -11.73
N GLU A 5 13.40 6.68 -11.77
CA GLU A 5 14.19 6.90 -12.98
C GLU A 5 15.15 5.73 -13.18
N HIS A 6 14.92 4.96 -14.24
CA HIS A 6 15.74 3.81 -14.64
C HIS A 6 16.04 2.81 -13.52
N VAL A 7 15.04 2.56 -12.65
CA VAL A 7 15.17 1.66 -11.50
C VAL A 7 15.35 0.23 -11.99
N ALA A 8 16.39 -0.43 -11.47
CA ALA A 8 16.66 -1.86 -11.68
C ALA A 8 16.90 -2.57 -10.34
N TRP A 9 16.61 -3.86 -10.32
CA TRP A 9 16.84 -4.70 -9.15
C TRP A 9 17.00 -6.16 -9.54
N GLU A 10 18.01 -6.80 -8.94
CA GLU A 10 18.37 -8.19 -9.15
C GLU A 10 18.34 -8.95 -7.83
N LEU A 11 17.92 -10.20 -7.89
CA LEU A 11 18.07 -11.12 -6.77
C LEU A 11 19.54 -11.42 -6.49
N PRO A 12 19.90 -11.88 -5.27
CA PRO A 12 21.26 -12.34 -4.99
C PRO A 12 21.74 -13.48 -5.91
N SER A 13 20.82 -14.19 -6.56
CA SER A 13 21.11 -15.19 -7.61
C SER A 13 21.58 -14.60 -8.95
N GLY A 14 21.48 -13.27 -9.14
CA GLY A 14 21.76 -12.57 -10.39
C GLY A 14 20.55 -12.46 -11.32
N ASP A 15 19.38 -12.95 -10.92
CA ASP A 15 18.17 -12.84 -11.73
C ASP A 15 17.60 -11.42 -11.66
N GLY A 16 17.56 -10.70 -12.76
CA GLY A 16 17.00 -9.36 -12.88
C GLY A 16 15.47 -9.39 -12.89
N ILE A 17 14.85 -9.02 -11.75
CA ILE A 17 13.40 -8.97 -11.60
C ILE A 17 12.86 -7.64 -12.11
N ILE A 18 13.50 -6.52 -11.75
CA ILE A 18 13.23 -5.19 -12.29
C ILE A 18 14.44 -4.82 -13.15
N LYS A 19 14.20 -4.52 -14.42
CA LYS A 19 15.30 -4.31 -15.40
C LYS A 19 15.49 -2.84 -15.72
N ASP A 20 14.40 -2.10 -15.90
CA ASP A 20 14.40 -0.69 -16.23
C ASP A 20 12.99 -0.15 -16.08
N VAL A 21 12.72 0.45 -14.94
CA VAL A 21 11.40 1.05 -14.64
C VAL A 21 11.57 2.54 -14.39
N SER A 22 10.92 3.33 -15.25
CA SER A 22 10.74 4.77 -15.06
C SER A 22 9.25 5.05 -14.94
N LEU A 23 8.86 5.74 -13.86
CA LEU A 23 7.47 6.00 -13.51
C LEU A 23 7.38 7.31 -12.74
N THR A 24 6.39 8.13 -13.03
CA THR A 24 6.02 9.29 -12.22
C THR A 24 4.59 9.10 -11.72
N ALA A 25 4.41 9.16 -10.42
CA ALA A 25 3.10 9.15 -9.78
C ALA A 25 2.86 10.51 -9.10
N GLU A 26 1.93 11.28 -9.64
CA GLU A 26 1.63 12.63 -9.17
C GLU A 26 0.85 12.60 -7.85
N ASN A 27 0.96 13.69 -7.09
CA ASN A 27 0.18 13.87 -5.87
C ASN A 27 -1.33 13.99 -6.20
N GLY A 28 -2.16 13.40 -5.34
CA GLY A 28 -3.62 13.41 -5.51
C GLY A 28 -4.14 12.41 -6.54
N LYS A 29 -3.27 11.59 -7.13
CA LYS A 29 -3.68 10.57 -8.10
C LYS A 29 -3.69 9.15 -7.54
N LEU A 30 -4.58 8.35 -8.11
CA LEU A 30 -4.61 6.90 -7.96
C LEU A 30 -3.93 6.26 -9.17
N VAL A 31 -2.75 5.71 -8.95
CA VAL A 31 -1.97 4.97 -9.96
C VAL A 31 -2.15 3.49 -9.72
N VAL A 32 -2.66 2.77 -10.71
CA VAL A 32 -2.81 1.31 -10.63
C VAL A 32 -1.71 0.64 -11.43
N VAL A 33 -0.95 -0.22 -10.75
CA VAL A 33 0.08 -1.05 -11.36
C VAL A 33 -0.50 -2.43 -11.62
N THR A 34 -0.52 -2.84 -12.88
CA THR A 34 -1.03 -4.15 -13.31
C THR A 34 -0.02 -4.87 -14.21
N GLY A 35 -0.37 -6.06 -14.68
CA GLY A 35 0.49 -6.87 -15.55
C GLY A 35 0.59 -8.32 -15.09
N PRO A 36 1.23 -9.23 -15.82
CA PRO A 36 1.26 -10.66 -15.54
C PRO A 36 1.89 -10.98 -14.18
N ASN A 37 1.53 -12.14 -13.62
CA ASN A 37 2.18 -12.66 -12.42
C ASN A 37 3.67 -12.90 -12.70
N GLY A 38 4.53 -12.58 -11.73
CA GLY A 38 5.98 -12.62 -11.92
C GLY A 38 6.55 -11.43 -12.72
N GLY A 39 5.73 -10.47 -13.15
CA GLY A 39 6.18 -9.29 -13.91
C GLY A 39 7.03 -8.28 -13.13
N GLY A 40 7.10 -8.39 -11.79
CA GLY A 40 7.90 -7.51 -10.94
C GLY A 40 7.09 -6.47 -10.13
N LYS A 41 5.76 -6.51 -10.15
CA LYS A 41 4.88 -5.52 -9.49
C LYS A 41 5.15 -5.40 -7.98
N THR A 42 5.06 -6.50 -7.24
CA THR A 42 5.37 -6.53 -5.79
C THR A 42 6.82 -6.14 -5.50
N SER A 43 7.77 -6.53 -6.36
CA SER A 43 9.17 -6.14 -6.22
C SER A 43 9.33 -4.62 -6.38
N LEU A 44 8.64 -4.01 -7.33
CA LEU A 44 8.64 -2.56 -7.49
C LEU A 44 8.07 -1.86 -6.24
N ALA A 45 6.95 -2.36 -5.70
CA ALA A 45 6.36 -1.82 -4.48
C ALA A 45 7.33 -1.91 -3.28
N LYS A 46 8.04 -3.04 -3.13
CA LYS A 46 9.08 -3.21 -2.09
C LYS A 46 10.26 -2.26 -2.26
N LEU A 47 10.70 -2.01 -3.50
CA LEU A 47 11.73 -1.03 -3.81
C LEU A 47 11.28 0.39 -3.41
N ILE A 48 10.04 0.79 -3.72
CA ILE A 48 9.49 2.09 -3.33
C ILE A 48 9.38 2.20 -1.81
N ALA A 49 8.97 1.14 -1.11
CA ALA A 49 8.85 1.12 0.34
C ALA A 49 10.22 1.06 1.07
N GLY A 50 11.32 0.77 0.38
CA GLY A 50 12.66 0.64 0.97
C GLY A 50 12.88 -0.69 1.69
N ILE A 51 12.05 -1.70 1.40
CA ILE A 51 12.24 -3.08 1.87
C ILE A 51 13.39 -3.73 1.11
N GLU A 52 13.45 -3.47 -0.21
CA GLU A 52 14.55 -3.84 -1.09
C GLU A 52 15.28 -2.58 -1.55
N GLN A 53 16.56 -2.71 -1.90
CA GLN A 53 17.36 -1.60 -2.43
C GLN A 53 17.57 -1.78 -3.94
N PRO A 54 17.38 -0.74 -4.75
CA PRO A 54 17.62 -0.83 -6.17
C PRO A 54 19.12 -1.05 -6.46
N SER A 55 19.43 -1.85 -7.46
CA SER A 55 20.80 -2.05 -7.96
C SER A 55 21.26 -0.92 -8.88
N ALA A 56 20.31 -0.21 -9.51
CA ALA A 56 20.56 0.96 -10.36
C ALA A 56 19.33 1.88 -10.41
N GLY A 57 19.51 3.09 -10.90
CA GLY A 57 18.49 4.10 -11.02
C GLY A 57 18.29 4.92 -9.74
N SER A 58 17.25 5.74 -9.71
CA SER A 58 16.93 6.60 -8.56
C SER A 58 15.45 6.60 -8.23
N ILE A 59 15.13 6.80 -6.95
CA ILE A 59 13.76 6.95 -6.42
C ILE A 59 13.71 8.29 -5.68
N ARG A 60 12.77 9.15 -6.07
CA ARG A 60 12.59 10.47 -5.45
C ARG A 60 11.17 10.65 -4.93
N LEU A 61 11.06 11.29 -3.77
CA LEU A 61 9.81 11.70 -3.16
C LEU A 61 9.80 13.24 -3.03
N ASP A 62 8.87 13.89 -3.71
CA ASP A 62 8.76 15.36 -3.75
C ASP A 62 10.08 16.06 -4.12
N GLY A 63 10.85 15.45 -5.05
CA GLY A 63 12.15 15.94 -5.52
C GLY A 63 13.34 15.54 -4.64
N GLU A 64 13.11 15.02 -3.45
CA GLU A 64 14.17 14.51 -2.57
C GLU A 64 14.56 13.08 -2.98
N ASP A 65 15.85 12.83 -3.12
CA ASP A 65 16.37 11.49 -3.40
C ASP A 65 16.28 10.61 -2.13
N ILE A 66 15.54 9.51 -2.25
CA ILE A 66 15.33 8.54 -1.18
C ILE A 66 15.92 7.16 -1.52
N THR A 67 16.70 7.08 -2.60
CA THR A 67 17.18 5.81 -3.18
C THR A 67 17.89 4.94 -2.16
N SER A 68 18.79 5.51 -1.38
CA SER A 68 19.58 4.78 -0.38
C SER A 68 18.91 4.62 0.99
N LEU A 69 17.73 5.25 1.19
CA LEU A 69 17.03 5.19 2.47
C LEU A 69 16.36 3.83 2.67
N GLY A 70 16.43 3.30 3.91
CA GLY A 70 15.76 2.07 4.30
C GLY A 70 14.27 2.28 4.61
N ILE A 71 13.59 1.16 4.92
CA ILE A 71 12.14 1.13 5.18
C ILE A 71 11.73 2.11 6.28
N THR A 72 12.47 2.20 7.38
CA THR A 72 12.15 3.07 8.52
C THR A 72 12.21 4.55 8.12
N GLU A 73 13.27 4.94 7.42
CA GLU A 73 13.47 6.32 7.00
C GLU A 73 12.42 6.74 5.96
N ARG A 74 12.10 5.86 4.99
CA ARG A 74 11.03 6.12 4.02
C ARG A 74 9.66 6.17 4.68
N ALA A 75 9.41 5.33 5.67
CA ALA A 75 8.19 5.39 6.47
C ALA A 75 8.06 6.73 7.21
N GLN A 76 9.15 7.26 7.78
CA GLN A 76 9.19 8.57 8.43
C GLN A 76 8.97 9.72 7.44
N LYS A 77 9.40 9.56 6.18
CA LYS A 77 9.13 10.52 5.10
C LYS A 77 7.69 10.46 4.57
N GLY A 78 6.88 9.51 5.04
CA GLY A 78 5.47 9.41 4.72
C GLY A 78 5.18 8.39 3.61
N ILE A 79 5.96 7.33 3.46
CA ILE A 79 5.60 6.18 2.64
C ILE A 79 4.97 5.12 3.54
N ALA A 80 3.76 4.66 3.20
CA ALA A 80 3.07 3.56 3.87
C ALA A 80 2.85 2.41 2.90
N TYR A 81 2.96 1.18 3.41
CA TYR A 81 2.83 -0.03 2.60
C TYR A 81 1.90 -1.03 3.29
N ALA A 82 0.86 -1.45 2.59
CA ALA A 82 0.00 -2.57 2.96
C ALA A 82 0.47 -3.82 2.23
N PHE A 83 0.90 -4.81 3.00
CA PHE A 83 1.47 -6.06 2.45
C PHE A 83 0.41 -6.92 1.77
N GLN A 84 0.82 -7.75 0.82
CA GLN A 84 -0.06 -8.76 0.20
C GLN A 84 -0.62 -9.73 1.25
N GLN A 85 0.20 -10.16 2.20
CA GLN A 85 -0.22 -10.96 3.34
C GLN A 85 -0.16 -10.12 4.62
N PRO A 86 -1.26 -10.01 5.38
CA PRO A 86 -1.29 -9.22 6.60
C PRO A 86 -0.37 -9.79 7.68
N VAL A 87 0.32 -8.89 8.38
CA VAL A 87 1.19 -9.26 9.50
C VAL A 87 0.35 -9.43 10.76
N ARG A 88 0.61 -10.51 11.52
CA ARG A 88 -0.05 -10.77 12.80
C ARG A 88 0.82 -10.30 13.96
N PHE A 89 0.20 -9.60 14.89
CA PHE A 89 0.86 -9.10 16.09
C PHE A 89 0.22 -9.76 17.33
N LYS A 90 0.97 -10.56 18.07
CA LYS A 90 0.51 -11.12 19.34
C LYS A 90 0.48 -10.07 20.43
N GLY A 91 -0.59 -10.04 21.23
CA GLY A 91 -0.70 -9.16 22.40
C GLY A 91 -1.05 -7.71 22.09
N LEU A 92 -1.39 -7.38 20.83
CA LEU A 92 -1.93 -6.07 20.46
C LEU A 92 -3.42 -6.17 20.14
N ALA A 93 -4.21 -5.23 20.60
CA ALA A 93 -5.57 -5.03 20.14
C ALA A 93 -5.59 -4.23 18.83
N VAL A 94 -6.71 -4.24 18.13
CA VAL A 94 -6.91 -3.45 16.90
C VAL A 94 -6.70 -1.96 17.20
N ARG A 95 -7.23 -1.45 18.32
CA ARG A 95 -7.00 -0.08 18.81
C ARG A 95 -5.52 0.26 18.86
N ASP A 96 -4.73 -0.60 19.52
CA ASP A 96 -3.30 -0.37 19.70
C ASP A 96 -2.56 -0.25 18.36
N LEU A 97 -2.91 -1.11 17.39
CA LEU A 97 -2.32 -1.05 16.05
C LEU A 97 -2.67 0.25 15.33
N LEU A 98 -3.95 0.69 15.39
CA LEU A 98 -4.39 1.92 14.72
C LEU A 98 -3.74 3.16 15.35
N GLU A 99 -3.62 3.21 16.68
CA GLU A 99 -2.95 4.30 17.40
C GLU A 99 -1.44 4.35 17.14
N LEU A 100 -0.78 3.18 17.13
CA LEU A 100 0.63 3.07 16.73
C LEU A 100 0.84 3.57 15.29
N ALA A 101 -0.04 3.19 14.38
CA ALA A 101 0.02 3.63 12.99
C ALA A 101 -0.21 5.15 12.86
N ALA A 102 -1.15 5.70 13.63
CA ALA A 102 -1.44 7.13 13.67
C ALA A 102 -0.36 7.96 14.37
N GLY A 103 0.50 7.32 15.19
CA GLY A 103 1.52 7.96 16.01
C GLY A 103 0.97 8.76 17.20
N LYS A 104 -0.29 8.54 17.56
CA LYS A 104 -1.00 9.21 18.66
C LYS A 104 -2.24 8.44 19.09
N PRO A 105 -2.75 8.65 20.31
CA PRO A 105 -4.06 8.15 20.71
C PRO A 105 -5.15 8.64 19.76
N LEU A 106 -6.16 7.80 19.53
CA LEU A 106 -7.31 8.09 18.67
C LEU A 106 -8.59 8.12 19.49
N GLU A 107 -9.41 9.13 19.22
CA GLU A 107 -10.78 9.21 19.76
C GLU A 107 -11.65 8.08 19.17
N GLU A 108 -12.66 7.63 19.93
CA GLU A 108 -13.59 6.58 19.49
C GLU A 108 -14.20 6.85 18.11
N ALA A 109 -14.56 8.10 17.84
CA ALA A 109 -15.12 8.50 16.55
C ALA A 109 -14.14 8.27 15.38
N ALA A 110 -12.84 8.50 15.61
CA ALA A 110 -11.79 8.27 14.60
C ALA A 110 -11.55 6.77 14.36
N LEU A 111 -11.59 5.96 15.43
CA LEU A 111 -11.50 4.50 15.34
C LEU A 111 -12.70 3.93 14.58
N CYS A 112 -13.92 4.41 14.89
CA CYS A 112 -15.13 4.05 14.17
C CYS A 112 -15.05 4.39 12.68
N ASP A 113 -14.58 5.59 12.34
CA ASP A 113 -14.42 6.01 10.93
C ASP A 113 -13.44 5.09 10.20
N LEU A 114 -12.25 4.86 10.75
CA LEU A 114 -11.22 4.00 10.14
C LEU A 114 -11.73 2.56 9.89
N LEU A 115 -12.37 1.95 10.87
CA LEU A 115 -12.89 0.59 10.77
C LEU A 115 -14.10 0.52 9.83
N SER A 116 -14.99 1.51 9.85
CA SER A 116 -16.14 1.56 8.95
C SER A 116 -15.74 1.66 7.48
N ARG A 117 -14.68 2.40 7.16
CA ARG A 117 -14.13 2.52 5.79
C ARG A 117 -13.74 1.17 5.20
N VAL A 118 -13.23 0.26 6.03
CA VAL A 118 -12.85 -1.08 5.62
C VAL A 118 -13.95 -2.14 5.85
N GLY A 119 -15.15 -1.71 6.23
CA GLY A 119 -16.30 -2.60 6.41
C GLY A 119 -16.27 -3.42 7.70
N LEU A 120 -15.64 -2.90 8.76
CA LEU A 120 -15.64 -3.50 10.09
C LEU A 120 -16.46 -2.65 11.06
N CYS A 121 -17.22 -3.34 11.96
CA CYS A 121 -17.94 -2.68 13.03
C CYS A 121 -16.97 -2.37 14.18
N ALA A 122 -16.82 -1.09 14.56
CA ALA A 122 -15.87 -0.72 15.59
C ALA A 122 -16.19 -1.37 16.95
N GLU A 123 -17.47 -1.41 17.32
CA GLU A 123 -17.91 -2.04 18.59
C GLU A 123 -17.51 -3.50 18.72
N GLU A 124 -17.38 -4.21 17.59
CA GLU A 124 -17.01 -5.62 17.57
C GLU A 124 -15.51 -5.84 17.48
N TYR A 125 -14.76 -4.92 16.87
CA TYR A 125 -13.37 -5.16 16.48
C TYR A 125 -12.35 -4.33 17.24
N VAL A 126 -12.69 -3.13 17.73
CA VAL A 126 -11.70 -2.17 18.25
C VAL A 126 -10.84 -2.74 19.38
N ASP A 127 -11.43 -3.53 20.28
CA ASP A 127 -10.74 -4.13 21.42
C ASP A 127 -10.38 -5.61 21.22
N ARG A 128 -10.58 -6.15 20.00
CA ARG A 128 -10.15 -7.52 19.68
C ARG A 128 -8.64 -7.60 19.54
N GLU A 129 -8.08 -8.69 20.06
CA GLU A 129 -6.66 -9.02 19.85
C GLU A 129 -6.40 -9.42 18.39
N LEU A 130 -5.28 -8.98 17.84
CA LEU A 130 -4.77 -9.34 16.51
C LEU A 130 -4.22 -10.77 16.49
N SER A 131 -5.06 -11.73 16.86
CA SER A 131 -4.72 -13.12 17.06
C SER A 131 -5.15 -14.00 15.89
N ALA A 132 -4.89 -15.30 16.01
CA ALA A 132 -5.31 -16.32 15.05
C ALA A 132 -6.85 -16.49 14.95
N ALA A 133 -7.63 -15.88 15.87
CA ALA A 133 -9.09 -15.91 15.84
C ALA A 133 -9.70 -15.03 14.73
N LEU A 134 -8.94 -14.06 14.21
CA LEU A 134 -9.35 -13.25 13.08
C LEU A 134 -9.12 -13.98 11.75
N SER A 135 -10.12 -13.95 10.88
CA SER A 135 -9.99 -14.48 9.52
C SER A 135 -8.96 -13.69 8.70
N GLY A 136 -8.46 -14.28 7.62
CA GLY A 136 -7.52 -13.60 6.72
C GLY A 136 -8.07 -12.29 6.14
N GLY A 137 -9.36 -12.27 5.78
CA GLY A 137 -10.03 -11.08 5.26
C GLY A 137 -10.22 -9.99 6.32
N GLU A 138 -10.51 -10.33 7.59
CA GLU A 138 -10.60 -9.37 8.69
C GLU A 138 -9.23 -8.75 8.97
N MET A 139 -8.17 -9.58 9.04
CA MET A 139 -6.81 -9.10 9.21
C MET A 139 -6.38 -8.16 8.09
N LYS A 140 -6.71 -8.48 6.84
CA LYS A 140 -6.40 -7.63 5.68
C LYS A 140 -7.08 -6.28 5.78
N ARG A 141 -8.35 -6.24 6.17
CA ARG A 141 -9.11 -5.00 6.37
C ARG A 141 -8.54 -4.15 7.53
N ILE A 142 -8.13 -4.78 8.62
CA ILE A 142 -7.48 -4.09 9.76
C ILE A 142 -6.13 -3.51 9.32
N GLU A 143 -5.33 -4.27 8.55
CA GLU A 143 -4.07 -3.76 7.97
C GLU A 143 -4.32 -2.52 7.11
N ILE A 144 -5.30 -2.55 6.21
CA ILE A 144 -5.68 -1.40 5.38
C ILE A 144 -6.08 -0.21 6.27
N ALA A 145 -6.90 -0.43 7.31
CA ALA A 145 -7.27 0.62 8.26
C ALA A 145 -6.03 1.24 8.95
N SER A 146 -5.03 0.43 9.32
CA SER A 146 -3.80 0.93 9.93
C SER A 146 -2.98 1.80 8.97
N VAL A 147 -2.93 1.41 7.69
CA VAL A 147 -2.26 2.23 6.66
C VAL A 147 -2.99 3.56 6.43
N LEU A 148 -4.33 3.56 6.46
CA LEU A 148 -5.15 4.78 6.37
C LEU A 148 -4.92 5.72 7.57
N ALA A 149 -4.75 5.16 8.78
CA ALA A 149 -4.49 5.93 9.99
C ALA A 149 -3.19 6.75 9.91
N ARG A 150 -2.19 6.32 9.12
CA ARG A 150 -0.88 6.99 8.99
C ARG A 150 -0.93 8.34 8.29
N ARG A 151 -1.93 8.64 7.48
CA ARG A 151 -2.00 9.88 6.66
C ARG A 151 -0.73 10.10 5.85
N ALA A 152 -0.25 9.04 5.19
CA ALA A 152 1.00 9.06 4.44
C ALA A 152 0.90 9.90 3.14
N ARG A 153 2.06 10.36 2.63
CA ARG A 153 2.17 11.06 1.33
C ARG A 153 2.08 10.11 0.15
N VAL A 154 2.59 8.90 0.33
CA VAL A 154 2.46 7.80 -0.64
C VAL A 154 1.94 6.59 0.10
N ILE A 155 0.84 6.04 -0.37
CA ILE A 155 0.25 4.83 0.16
C ILE A 155 0.33 3.76 -0.92
N ILE A 156 0.94 2.63 -0.59
CA ILE A 156 1.08 1.49 -1.49
C ILE A 156 0.22 0.35 -0.99
N PHE A 157 -0.68 -0.14 -1.82
CA PHE A 157 -1.48 -1.34 -1.58
C PHE A 157 -1.06 -2.45 -2.54
N ASP A 158 -0.61 -3.58 -2.00
CA ASP A 158 -0.20 -4.73 -2.79
C ASP A 158 -1.29 -5.80 -2.73
N GLU A 159 -2.05 -5.93 -3.83
CA GLU A 159 -3.21 -6.82 -3.98
C GLU A 159 -4.18 -6.73 -2.78
N PRO A 160 -4.73 -5.53 -2.51
CA PRO A 160 -5.57 -5.30 -1.32
C PRO A 160 -6.84 -6.13 -1.31
N GLU A 161 -7.28 -6.63 -2.47
CA GLU A 161 -8.43 -7.49 -2.64
C GLU A 161 -8.21 -8.94 -2.22
N ALA A 162 -6.98 -9.38 -2.04
CA ALA A 162 -6.66 -10.78 -1.75
C ALA A 162 -7.29 -11.24 -0.44
N GLY A 163 -8.17 -12.26 -0.54
CA GLY A 163 -8.85 -12.83 0.63
C GLY A 163 -10.00 -12.00 1.18
N ILE A 164 -10.44 -10.94 0.49
CA ILE A 164 -11.59 -10.12 0.86
C ILE A 164 -12.84 -10.60 0.09
N ASP A 165 -13.98 -10.66 0.79
CA ASP A 165 -15.27 -10.98 0.16
C ASP A 165 -15.80 -9.85 -0.74
N LEU A 166 -16.73 -10.16 -1.64
CA LEU A 166 -17.22 -9.23 -2.65
C LEU A 166 -17.86 -7.96 -2.08
N TRP A 167 -18.53 -8.04 -0.92
CA TRP A 167 -19.19 -6.90 -0.29
C TRP A 167 -18.17 -5.95 0.34
N SER A 168 -17.22 -6.51 1.07
CA SER A 168 -16.11 -5.77 1.67
C SER A 168 -15.21 -5.18 0.60
N PHE A 169 -15.00 -5.88 -0.53
CA PHE A 169 -14.26 -5.35 -1.67
C PHE A 169 -14.94 -4.13 -2.30
N SER A 170 -16.27 -4.15 -2.45
CA SER A 170 -17.00 -2.98 -2.97
C SER A 170 -16.80 -1.75 -2.07
N ARG A 171 -16.78 -1.93 -0.75
CA ARG A 171 -16.51 -0.86 0.20
C ARG A 171 -15.07 -0.36 0.11
N LEU A 172 -14.11 -1.25 -0.07
CA LEU A 172 -12.70 -0.89 -0.27
C LEU A 172 -12.50 -0.04 -1.54
N VAL A 173 -13.16 -0.37 -2.63
CA VAL A 173 -13.14 0.46 -3.86
C VAL A 173 -13.68 1.86 -3.58
N SER A 174 -14.82 1.98 -2.88
CA SER A 174 -15.36 3.30 -2.47
C SER A 174 -14.39 4.07 -1.57
N THR A 175 -13.67 3.38 -0.68
CA THR A 175 -12.62 4.00 0.16
C THR A 175 -11.47 4.54 -0.69
N PHE A 176 -11.04 3.83 -1.73
CA PHE A 176 -10.00 4.33 -2.65
C PHE A 176 -10.48 5.57 -3.44
N GLU A 177 -11.72 5.58 -3.90
CA GLU A 177 -12.31 6.77 -4.54
C GLU A 177 -12.37 7.97 -3.58
N GLU A 178 -12.72 7.73 -2.33
CA GLU A 178 -12.77 8.77 -1.32
C GLU A 178 -11.37 9.31 -1.00
N LEU A 179 -10.40 8.42 -0.77
CA LEU A 179 -9.00 8.78 -0.56
C LEU A 179 -8.45 9.61 -1.71
N ARG A 180 -8.70 9.19 -2.96
CA ARG A 180 -8.32 9.93 -4.16
C ARG A 180 -8.85 11.35 -4.15
N ARG A 181 -10.12 11.55 -3.73
CA ARG A 181 -10.73 12.89 -3.69
C ARG A 181 -10.23 13.77 -2.54
N GLN A 182 -9.87 13.17 -1.41
CA GLN A 182 -9.52 13.87 -0.16
C GLN A 182 -8.01 14.00 0.05
N SER A 183 -7.22 13.07 -0.50
CA SER A 183 -5.78 13.01 -0.28
C SER A 183 -5.03 13.96 -1.21
N GLN A 184 -4.07 14.68 -0.64
CA GLN A 184 -3.03 15.36 -1.43
C GLN A 184 -1.85 14.42 -1.72
N GLY A 185 -1.90 13.17 -1.23
CA GLY A 185 -0.87 12.15 -1.42
C GLY A 185 -1.12 11.31 -2.67
N THR A 186 -0.15 10.48 -3.01
CA THR A 186 -0.23 9.51 -4.11
C THR A 186 -0.74 8.17 -3.59
N LEU A 187 -1.73 7.59 -4.27
CA LEU A 187 -2.16 6.21 -4.05
C LEU A 187 -1.58 5.32 -5.15
N LEU A 188 -0.83 4.30 -4.78
CA LEU A 188 -0.30 3.29 -5.70
C LEU A 188 -0.90 1.94 -5.33
N VAL A 189 -1.69 1.36 -6.24
CA VAL A 189 -2.39 0.10 -5.99
C VAL A 189 -1.95 -0.94 -7.01
N ILE A 190 -1.41 -2.05 -6.54
CA ILE A 190 -1.16 -3.21 -7.39
C ILE A 190 -2.43 -4.03 -7.41
N SER A 191 -3.07 -4.16 -8.57
CA SER A 191 -4.29 -4.94 -8.71
C SER A 191 -4.54 -5.40 -10.13
N HIS A 192 -5.33 -6.47 -10.26
CA HIS A 192 -5.87 -6.98 -11.53
C HIS A 192 -7.38 -6.80 -11.61
N GLN A 193 -8.01 -6.25 -10.57
CA GLN A 193 -9.45 -6.12 -10.48
C GLN A 193 -9.96 -4.98 -11.35
N GLU A 194 -10.89 -5.29 -12.26
CA GLU A 194 -11.48 -4.32 -13.19
C GLU A 194 -12.04 -3.09 -12.47
N ARG A 195 -12.69 -3.30 -11.30
CA ARG A 195 -13.25 -2.19 -10.50
C ARG A 195 -12.19 -1.23 -9.97
N ILE A 196 -11.00 -1.71 -9.63
CA ILE A 196 -9.89 -0.84 -9.20
C ILE A 196 -9.28 -0.15 -10.43
N LEU A 197 -9.13 -0.87 -11.55
CA LEU A 197 -8.66 -0.28 -12.81
C LEU A 197 -9.58 0.84 -13.31
N SER A 198 -10.89 0.68 -13.16
CA SER A 198 -11.88 1.66 -13.64
C SER A 198 -11.89 2.99 -12.89
N ILE A 199 -11.37 3.03 -11.65
CA ILE A 199 -11.26 4.26 -10.85
C ILE A 199 -9.87 4.89 -10.90
N ALA A 200 -8.90 4.27 -11.61
CA ALA A 200 -7.53 4.78 -11.72
C ALA A 200 -7.47 6.08 -12.53
N ASP A 201 -6.56 6.98 -12.13
CA ASP A 201 -6.17 8.12 -12.95
C ASP A 201 -5.14 7.71 -14.00
N ASP A 202 -4.20 6.85 -13.58
CA ASP A 202 -3.15 6.32 -14.43
C ASP A 202 -3.03 4.81 -14.23
N ILE A 203 -2.87 4.07 -15.32
CA ILE A 203 -2.64 2.61 -15.30
C ILE A 203 -1.25 2.34 -15.85
N VAL A 204 -0.43 1.64 -15.07
CA VAL A 204 0.93 1.25 -15.43
C VAL A 204 1.00 -0.26 -15.59
N VAL A 205 1.35 -0.72 -16.78
CA VAL A 205 1.52 -2.15 -17.07
C VAL A 205 2.97 -2.53 -16.91
N ILE A 206 3.25 -3.44 -15.96
CA ILE A 206 4.60 -3.98 -15.74
C ILE A 206 4.64 -5.43 -16.19
N ALA A 207 5.53 -5.70 -17.13
CA ALA A 207 5.81 -7.05 -17.60
C ALA A 207 7.31 -7.24 -17.83
N GLU A 208 7.84 -8.40 -17.44
CA GLU A 208 9.25 -8.76 -17.61
C GLU A 208 10.23 -7.73 -17.00
N GLY A 209 9.83 -7.09 -15.88
CA GLY A 209 10.64 -6.09 -15.18
C GLY A 209 10.73 -4.73 -15.87
N ARG A 210 9.82 -4.40 -16.78
CA ARG A 210 9.76 -3.12 -17.51
C ARG A 210 8.36 -2.55 -17.55
N VAL A 211 8.23 -1.24 -17.65
CA VAL A 211 6.97 -0.58 -18.02
C VAL A 211 6.69 -0.86 -19.49
N ARG A 212 5.48 -1.29 -19.82
CA ARG A 212 5.03 -1.58 -21.17
C ARG A 212 3.97 -0.59 -21.68
N ALA A 213 3.18 -0.03 -20.76
CA ALA A 213 2.17 1.01 -21.02
C ALA A 213 1.87 1.78 -19.74
#